data_8c62ca69582d1b93f50505575da9c50b
#
_entry.id   8c62ca69582d1b93f50505575da9c50b
#
_cell.length_a   1.000
_cell.length_b   1.000
_cell.length_c   1.000
_cell.angle_alpha   90.00
_cell.angle_beta   90.00
_cell.angle_gamma   90.00
#
_symmetry.space_group_name_H-M   'P 1'
#
loop_
_entity.id
_entity.type
_entity.pdbx_description
1 polymer ?
#
loop_
_entity_poly.entity_id
_entity_poly.type
_entity_poly.pdbx_seq_one_letter_code
_entity_poly.pdbx_strand_id
1 'polypeptide(L)'
;NNSVIDAGMSLDRFNQIYQTSLESDEVDTMAGAIIEKLGYFPDDDEVVKVRFEGYLLQPTEIENDRIRKIHVTKLSEEELEQIRAEEGETDETVEDND
;
A
#
# COMPACT_ATOMS: atom_id res chain seq x y z
N ASN A 1 8.95 0.33 -13.71
CA ASN A 1 9.18 -0.17 -12.36
C ASN A 1 7.93 -0.75 -11.76
N ASN A 2 7.41 -1.72 -12.48
CA ASN A 2 6.25 -2.48 -12.05
C ASN A 2 6.66 -3.92 -11.81
N SER A 3 6.11 -4.51 -10.77
CA SER A 3 6.33 -5.92 -10.52
C SER A 3 5.09 -6.51 -9.91
N VAL A 4 5.03 -7.83 -9.90
CA VAL A 4 3.91 -8.55 -9.30
C VAL A 4 4.49 -9.49 -8.26
N ILE A 5 3.92 -9.44 -7.06
CA ILE A 5 4.39 -10.29 -5.98
C ILE A 5 3.25 -11.18 -5.51
N ASP A 6 3.62 -12.25 -4.83
CA ASP A 6 2.67 -13.11 -4.17
C ASP A 6 2.11 -12.39 -2.95
N ALA A 7 0.81 -12.46 -2.77
CA ALA A 7 0.20 -11.76 -1.66
C ALA A 7 0.61 -12.33 -0.31
N GLY A 8 1.07 -13.58 -0.29
CA GLY A 8 1.55 -14.20 0.94
C GLY A 8 2.97 -13.81 1.32
N MET A 9 3.62 -12.97 0.52
CA MET A 9 4.96 -12.52 0.86
C MET A 9 4.96 -11.84 2.22
N SER A 10 5.97 -12.15 3.03
CA SER A 10 6.08 -11.56 4.36
C SER A 10 6.50 -10.10 4.28
N LEU A 11 6.19 -9.35 5.33
CA LEU A 11 6.63 -7.96 5.41
C LEU A 11 8.15 -7.88 5.39
N ASP A 12 8.79 -8.79 6.11
CA ASP A 12 10.26 -8.80 6.15
C ASP A 12 10.84 -9.00 4.77
N ARG A 13 10.27 -9.92 4.00
CA ARG A 13 10.77 -10.18 2.66
C ARG A 13 10.56 -8.99 1.75
N PHE A 14 9.38 -8.38 1.84
CA PHE A 14 9.09 -7.19 1.05
C PHE A 14 10.09 -6.09 1.38
N ASN A 15 10.35 -5.90 2.68
CA ASN A 15 11.29 -4.87 3.10
C ASN A 15 12.68 -5.12 2.52
N GLN A 16 13.09 -6.38 2.46
CA GLN A 16 14.40 -6.71 1.91
C GLN A 16 14.47 -6.41 0.42
N ILE A 17 13.42 -6.77 -0.30
CA ILE A 17 13.44 -6.61 -1.76
C ILE A 17 13.29 -5.16 -2.16
N TYR A 18 12.41 -4.42 -1.49
CA TYR A 18 12.07 -3.06 -1.88
C TYR A 18 12.67 -2.00 -0.98
N GLN A 19 13.45 -2.42 0.01
CA GLN A 19 14.15 -1.51 0.92
C GLN A 19 13.19 -0.59 1.65
N THR A 20 12.16 -1.18 2.19
CA THR A 20 11.16 -0.48 2.99
C THR A 20 11.29 -0.90 4.44
N SER A 21 10.48 -0.29 5.30
CA SER A 21 10.53 -0.54 6.74
C SER A 21 9.14 -0.80 7.30
N LEU A 22 8.37 -1.59 6.60
CA LEU A 22 7.01 -1.89 7.03
C LEU A 22 7.04 -2.77 8.28
N GLU A 23 6.16 -2.44 9.21
CA GLU A 23 6.04 -3.19 10.46
C GLU A 23 4.58 -3.27 10.86
N SER A 24 4.22 -4.38 11.46
CA SER A 24 2.88 -4.55 12.01
C SER A 24 2.91 -5.61 13.10
N ASP A 25 2.19 -5.37 14.17
CA ASP A 25 2.03 -6.34 15.25
C ASP A 25 0.91 -7.30 14.96
N GLU A 26 0.11 -7.04 13.94
CA GLU A 26 -1.12 -7.79 13.71
C GLU A 26 -1.07 -8.64 12.46
N VAL A 27 -0.24 -8.29 11.49
CA VAL A 27 -0.18 -9.02 10.23
C VAL A 27 1.26 -9.33 9.88
N ASP A 28 1.45 -10.43 9.16
CA ASP A 28 2.77 -10.87 8.74
C ASP A 28 2.99 -10.78 7.24
N THR A 29 1.91 -10.67 6.46
CA THR A 29 2.00 -10.75 5.01
C THR A 29 1.58 -9.44 4.37
N MET A 30 1.96 -9.28 3.11
CA MET A 30 1.59 -8.08 2.38
C MET A 30 0.09 -8.00 2.14
N ALA A 31 -0.56 -9.13 1.93
CA ALA A 31 -2.02 -9.13 1.81
C ALA A 31 -2.66 -8.61 3.09
N GLY A 32 -2.18 -9.10 4.22
CA GLY A 32 -2.70 -8.65 5.51
C GLY A 32 -2.45 -7.17 5.72
N ALA A 33 -1.27 -6.70 5.31
CA ALA A 33 -0.93 -5.29 5.46
C ALA A 33 -1.87 -4.39 4.66
N ILE A 34 -2.23 -4.83 3.45
CA ILE A 34 -3.14 -4.05 2.62
C ILE A 34 -4.52 -3.99 3.26
N ILE A 35 -4.99 -5.12 3.76
CA ILE A 35 -6.30 -5.17 4.41
C ILE A 35 -6.31 -4.31 5.67
N GLU A 36 -5.23 -4.37 6.43
CA GLU A 36 -5.12 -3.54 7.62
C GLU A 36 -5.18 -2.06 7.28
N LYS A 37 -4.50 -1.67 6.22
CA LYS A 37 -4.47 -0.27 5.81
C LYS A 37 -5.82 0.18 5.28
N LEU A 38 -6.51 -0.68 4.55
CA LEU A 38 -7.84 -0.36 4.02
C LEU A 38 -8.90 -0.34 5.10
N GLY A 39 -8.77 -1.21 6.07
CA GLY A 39 -9.78 -1.35 7.11
C GLY A 39 -10.93 -2.25 6.74
N TYR A 40 -10.87 -2.88 5.58
CA TYR A 40 -11.91 -3.81 5.13
C TYR A 40 -11.31 -4.70 4.04
N PHE A 41 -12.01 -5.77 3.71
CA PHE A 41 -11.57 -6.68 2.65
C PHE A 41 -12.24 -6.27 1.33
N PRO A 42 -11.45 -5.98 0.28
CA PRO A 42 -12.05 -5.53 -0.98
C PRO A 42 -12.78 -6.65 -1.70
N ASP A 43 -13.78 -6.27 -2.50
CA ASP A 43 -14.52 -7.22 -3.32
C ASP A 43 -13.66 -7.70 -4.48
N ASP A 44 -14.08 -8.83 -5.08
CA ASP A 44 -13.30 -9.45 -6.15
C ASP A 44 -13.03 -8.51 -7.32
N ASP A 45 -14.00 -7.65 -7.63
CA ASP A 45 -13.85 -6.75 -8.77
C ASP A 45 -13.57 -5.32 -8.37
N GLU A 46 -13.30 -5.09 -7.10
CA GLU A 46 -13.02 -3.75 -6.60
C GLU A 46 -11.57 -3.39 -6.88
N VAL A 47 -11.34 -2.19 -7.40
CA VAL A 47 -9.98 -1.71 -7.66
C VAL A 47 -9.57 -0.81 -6.50
N VAL A 48 -8.56 -1.24 -5.76
CA VAL A 48 -8.03 -0.46 -4.65
C VAL A 48 -6.53 -0.32 -4.82
N LYS A 49 -6.00 0.81 -4.39
CA LYS A 49 -4.57 1.06 -4.42
C LYS A 49 -4.16 1.62 -3.07
N VAL A 50 -3.09 1.08 -2.52
CA VAL A 50 -2.62 1.43 -1.19
C VAL A 50 -1.16 1.85 -1.29
N ARG A 51 -0.81 2.97 -0.69
CA ARG A 51 0.55 3.46 -0.70
C ARG A 51 1.30 2.98 0.53
N PHE A 52 2.43 2.34 0.29
CA PHE A 52 3.37 1.96 1.35
C PHE A 52 4.71 2.59 1.01
N GLU A 53 5.08 3.62 1.77
CA GLU A 53 6.33 4.35 1.56
C GLU A 53 6.37 4.87 0.13
N GLY A 54 7.34 4.47 -0.66
CA GLY A 54 7.45 4.95 -2.04
C GLY A 54 6.82 4.05 -3.07
N TYR A 55 5.93 3.16 -2.67
CA TYR A 55 5.34 2.18 -3.56
C TYR A 55 3.83 2.20 -3.49
N LEU A 56 3.20 1.92 -4.64
CA LEU A 56 1.77 1.80 -4.73
C LEU A 56 1.44 0.33 -4.97
N LEU A 57 0.61 -0.23 -4.11
CA LEU A 57 0.27 -1.65 -4.15
C LEU A 57 -1.20 -1.81 -4.52
N GLN A 58 -1.44 -2.67 -5.51
CA GLN A 58 -2.80 -2.94 -5.97
C GLN A 58 -3.04 -4.44 -5.98
N PRO A 59 -3.98 -4.94 -5.17
CA PRO A 59 -4.37 -6.34 -5.29
C PRO A 59 -4.96 -6.60 -6.66
N THR A 60 -4.47 -7.63 -7.34
CA THR A 60 -4.89 -7.89 -8.72
C THR A 60 -5.68 -9.17 -8.89
N GLU A 61 -5.49 -10.13 -8.02
CA GLU A 61 -6.24 -11.39 -8.11
C GLU A 61 -6.90 -11.64 -6.77
N ILE A 62 -8.15 -11.25 -6.68
CA ILE A 62 -8.92 -11.43 -5.45
C ILE A 62 -9.99 -12.49 -5.72
N GLU A 63 -9.96 -13.56 -4.96
CA GLU A 63 -10.89 -14.68 -5.13
C GLU A 63 -11.28 -15.24 -3.77
N ASN A 64 -12.55 -15.50 -3.57
CA ASN A 64 -13.01 -16.19 -2.38
C ASN A 64 -12.48 -15.57 -1.10
N ASP A 65 -12.55 -14.24 -1.02
CA ASP A 65 -12.09 -13.49 0.15
C ASP A 65 -10.61 -13.69 0.39
N ARG A 66 -9.84 -13.81 -0.67
CA ARG A 66 -8.40 -13.97 -0.56
C ARG A 66 -7.69 -13.20 -1.66
N ILE A 67 -6.69 -12.44 -1.27
CA ILE A 67 -5.84 -11.75 -2.24
C ILE A 67 -4.73 -12.70 -2.64
N ARG A 68 -4.56 -12.92 -3.95
CA ARG A 68 -3.57 -13.85 -4.46
C ARG A 68 -2.32 -13.16 -4.96
N LYS A 69 -2.47 -12.05 -5.64
CA LYS A 69 -1.35 -11.32 -6.23
C LYS A 69 -1.48 -9.84 -5.94
N ILE A 70 -0.34 -9.17 -5.90
CA ILE A 70 -0.28 -7.73 -5.66
C ILE A 70 0.61 -7.12 -6.72
N HIS A 71 0.11 -6.10 -7.38
CA HIS A 71 0.90 -5.34 -8.34
C HIS A 71 1.60 -4.20 -7.60
N VAL A 72 2.93 -4.15 -7.71
CA VAL A 72 3.74 -3.17 -7.01
C VAL A 72 4.29 -2.17 -8.03
N THR A 73 4.02 -0.91 -7.82
CA THR A 73 4.50 0.16 -8.69
C THR A 73 5.35 1.11 -7.87
N LYS A 74 6.56 1.37 -8.34
CA LYS A 74 7.40 2.34 -7.68
C LYS A 74 6.97 3.73 -8.09
N LEU A 75 6.70 4.58 -7.12
CA LEU A 75 6.27 5.94 -7.39
C LEU A 75 7.48 6.82 -7.69
N SER A 76 7.31 7.73 -8.65
CA SER A 76 8.36 8.68 -8.98
C SER A 76 8.41 9.77 -7.90
N GLU A 77 9.49 10.54 -7.91
CA GLU A 77 9.59 11.65 -6.99
C GLU A 77 8.49 12.67 -7.21
N GLU A 78 8.15 12.89 -8.47
CA GLU A 78 7.07 13.80 -8.81
C GLU A 78 5.75 13.31 -8.22
N GLU A 79 5.48 12.02 -8.38
CA GLU A 79 4.25 11.44 -7.84
C GLU A 79 4.21 11.51 -6.32
N LEU A 80 5.34 11.26 -5.69
CA LEU A 80 5.43 11.32 -4.24
C LEU A 80 5.24 12.74 -3.74
N GLU A 81 5.80 13.71 -4.45
CA GLU A 81 5.63 15.10 -4.08
C GLU A 81 4.19 15.53 -4.20
N GLN A 82 3.52 15.06 -5.24
CA GLN A 82 2.12 15.40 -5.43
C GLN A 82 1.26 14.84 -4.32
N ILE A 83 1.51 13.60 -3.93
CA ILE A 83 0.78 12.98 -2.85
C ILE A 83 1.05 13.73 -1.55
N ARG A 84 2.30 14.04 -1.30
CA ARG A 84 2.69 14.76 -0.08
C ARG A 84 2.07 16.14 -0.04
N ALA A 85 2.01 16.81 -1.18
CA ALA A 85 1.43 18.14 -1.23
C ALA A 85 -0.05 18.10 -0.88
N GLU A 86 -0.76 17.10 -1.40
CA GLU A 86 -2.17 16.97 -1.10
C GLU A 86 -2.40 16.68 0.37
N GLU A 87 -1.60 15.79 0.92
CA GLU A 87 -1.70 15.45 2.34
C GLU A 87 -1.25 16.63 3.20
N GLY A 88 -0.19 17.29 2.76
CA GLY A 88 0.32 18.44 3.50
C GLY A 88 -0.65 19.59 3.52
N GLU A 89 -1.32 19.82 2.40
CA GLU A 89 -2.32 20.87 2.34
C GLU A 89 -3.42 20.64 3.36
N THR A 90 -3.85 19.40 3.47
CA THR A 90 -4.89 19.06 4.41
C THR A 90 -4.41 19.34 5.84
N ASP A 91 -3.20 18.94 6.13
CA ASP A 91 -2.65 19.15 7.47
C ASP A 91 -2.48 20.62 7.77
N GLU A 92 -1.99 21.36 6.81
CA GLU A 92 -1.78 22.78 6.98
C GLU A 92 -3.09 23.51 7.23
N THR A 93 -4.10 23.09 6.51
CA THR A 93 -5.40 23.72 6.68
C THR A 93 -5.89 23.54 8.10
N VAL A 94 -5.68 22.36 8.65
CA VAL A 94 -6.09 22.09 10.02
C VAL A 94 -5.32 22.97 10.99
N GLU A 95 -4.04 23.14 10.76
CA GLU A 95 -3.21 23.95 11.63
C GLU A 95 -3.56 25.42 11.54
N ASP A 96 -3.82 25.86 10.34
CA ASP A 96 -4.11 27.27 10.12
C ASP A 96 -5.39 27.69 10.82
N ASN A 97 -6.23 26.78 11.13
CA ASN A 97 -7.47 27.09 11.82
C ASN A 97 -7.25 27.44 13.28
N ASP A 98 -6.07 27.19 13.75
CA ASP A 98 -5.73 27.53 15.12
C ASP A 98 -5.50 29.04 15.26
#